data_83ed218fca99c4e5e95bdf9c28fa3eea
#
_entry.id   83ed218fca99c4e5e95bdf9c28fa3eea
#
_cell.length_a   1.000
_cell.length_b   1.000
_cell.length_c   1.000
_cell.angle_alpha   90.00
_cell.angle_beta   90.00
_cell.angle_gamma   90.00
#
_symmetry.space_group_name_H-M   'P 1'
#
loop_
_entity.id
_entity.type
_entity.pdbx_description
1 polymer ?
#
loop_
_entity_poly.entity_id
_entity_poly.type
_entity_poly.pdbx_seq_one_letter_code
_entity_poly.pdbx_strand_id
1 'polypeptide(L)'
;LRFVIPLFIPRFPLPAILAALVLDAADQTIFQQFTNLNLDGYQNYDKALDIFYLTIAFLAVYRNWTNTTAINVARFLWYYRLVGVWLFEVFQQRWILFVFPNTFEYFFIAYAAIRTQWDPRRLTHRAVIGLAAFIWIFIKLPQEWWIHIAQNDFTDFMKVDVFGTTPTTSWADAITNRPAVTFALIAA
;
A
#
# COMPACT_ATOMS: atom_id res chain seq x y z
N LEU A 1 10.78 11.10 6.99
CA LEU A 1 9.42 11.41 6.53
C LEU A 1 8.45 10.27 6.83
N ARG A 2 8.80 8.98 6.60
CA ARG A 2 7.96 7.80 6.86
C ARG A 2 7.48 7.65 8.32
N PHE A 3 8.17 8.22 9.30
CA PHE A 3 7.71 8.27 10.70
C PHE A 3 6.82 9.47 11.01
N VAL A 4 7.01 10.58 10.32
CA VAL A 4 6.34 11.85 10.67
C VAL A 4 4.98 11.98 9.99
N ILE A 5 4.91 11.65 8.69
CA ILE A 5 3.67 11.80 7.92
C ILE A 5 2.50 10.96 8.47
N PRO A 6 2.69 9.70 8.88
CA PRO A 6 1.61 8.92 9.48
C PRO A 6 0.99 9.55 10.73
N LEU A 7 1.74 10.33 11.51
CA LEU A 7 1.23 10.99 12.71
C LEU A 7 0.12 12.01 12.39
N PHE A 8 0.01 12.46 11.16
CA PHE A 8 -1.06 13.34 10.69
C PHE A 8 -2.33 12.60 10.28
N ILE A 9 -2.32 11.26 10.12
CA ILE A 9 -3.50 10.47 9.73
C ILE A 9 -4.71 10.70 10.65
N PRO A 10 -4.59 10.78 11.99
CA PRO A 10 -5.74 11.06 12.85
C PRO A 10 -6.35 12.44 12.64
N ARG A 11 -5.61 13.41 12.12
CA ARG A 11 -6.09 14.78 11.87
C ARG A 11 -6.54 14.97 10.42
N PHE A 12 -5.81 14.39 9.47
CA PHE A 12 -6.04 14.50 8.03
C PHE A 12 -6.02 13.10 7.39
N PRO A 13 -7.07 12.27 7.61
CA PRO A 13 -7.02 10.83 7.30
C PRO A 13 -6.66 10.52 5.85
N LEU A 14 -7.39 11.11 4.88
CA LEU A 14 -7.19 10.80 3.46
C LEU A 14 -5.86 11.35 2.92
N PRO A 15 -5.52 12.64 3.04
CA PRO A 15 -4.27 13.14 2.47
C PRO A 15 -3.03 12.54 3.14
N ALA A 16 -3.07 12.29 4.46
CA ALA A 16 -1.92 11.73 5.16
C ALA A 16 -1.68 10.25 4.84
N ILE A 17 -2.74 9.43 4.70
CA ILE A 17 -2.57 8.03 4.29
C ILE A 17 -2.10 7.92 2.84
N LEU A 18 -2.59 8.77 1.93
CA LEU A 18 -2.11 8.80 0.55
C LEU A 18 -0.64 9.24 0.47
N ALA A 19 -0.24 10.24 1.26
CA ALA A 19 1.16 10.66 1.33
C ALA A 19 2.06 9.56 1.92
N ALA A 20 1.58 8.81 2.93
CA ALA A 20 2.30 7.66 3.49
C ALA A 20 2.49 6.55 2.43
N LEU A 21 1.43 6.22 1.68
CA LEU A 21 1.47 5.23 0.59
C LEU A 21 2.45 5.62 -0.52
N VAL A 22 2.45 6.90 -0.94
CA VAL A 22 3.38 7.41 -1.96
C VAL A 22 4.82 7.33 -1.48
N LEU A 23 5.08 7.68 -0.22
CA LEU A 23 6.41 7.58 0.37
C LEU A 23 6.88 6.13 0.47
N ASP A 24 5.99 5.22 0.82
CA ASP A 24 6.25 3.79 0.86
C ASP A 24 6.67 3.26 -0.51
N ALA A 25 5.88 3.56 -1.54
CA ALA A 25 6.17 3.16 -2.91
C ALA A 25 7.47 3.78 -3.47
N ALA A 26 7.82 5.01 -3.04
CA ALA A 26 9.02 5.71 -3.51
C ALA A 26 10.28 5.37 -2.71
N ASP A 27 10.15 4.81 -1.52
CA ASP A 27 11.24 4.64 -0.55
C ASP A 27 12.37 3.77 -1.10
N GLN A 28 12.06 2.62 -1.66
CA GLN A 28 13.05 1.73 -2.26
C GLN A 28 13.85 2.43 -3.38
N THR A 29 13.17 3.19 -4.25
CA THR A 29 13.81 3.94 -5.33
C THR A 29 14.72 5.04 -4.79
N ILE A 30 14.26 5.76 -3.75
CA ILE A 30 15.03 6.82 -3.10
C ILE A 30 16.28 6.23 -2.45
N PHE A 31 16.16 5.12 -1.71
CA PHE A 31 17.32 4.48 -1.08
C PHE A 31 18.34 4.01 -2.11
N GLN A 32 17.90 3.38 -3.21
CA GLN A 32 18.79 2.91 -4.26
C GLN A 32 19.54 4.04 -4.97
N GLN A 33 18.94 5.22 -5.11
CA GLN A 33 19.55 6.34 -5.83
C GLN A 33 20.43 7.23 -4.96
N PHE A 34 20.09 7.38 -3.68
CA PHE A 34 20.74 8.35 -2.81
C PHE A 34 21.64 7.75 -1.73
N THR A 35 21.65 6.43 -1.60
CA THR A 35 22.48 5.78 -0.58
C THR A 35 23.22 4.57 -1.17
N ASN A 36 24.48 4.39 -0.77
CA ASN A 36 25.26 3.18 -1.05
C ASN A 36 25.09 2.12 0.05
N LEU A 37 23.97 2.18 0.79
CA LEU A 37 23.71 1.25 1.88
C LEU A 37 23.37 -0.13 1.30
N ASN A 38 23.95 -1.16 1.90
CA ASN A 38 23.56 -2.52 1.60
C ASN A 38 22.10 -2.74 2.00
N LEU A 39 21.29 -3.25 1.06
CA LEU A 39 19.86 -3.51 1.28
C LEU A 39 19.60 -4.80 2.09
N ASP A 40 20.64 -5.44 2.64
CA ASP A 40 20.49 -6.57 3.55
C ASP A 40 19.68 -6.14 4.78
N GLY A 41 18.51 -6.75 4.96
CA GLY A 41 17.57 -6.37 6.03
C GLY A 41 16.58 -5.25 5.69
N TYR A 42 16.65 -4.63 4.50
CA TYR A 42 15.68 -3.61 4.06
C TYR A 42 14.25 -4.10 4.14
N GLN A 43 13.98 -5.36 3.75
CA GLN A 43 12.63 -5.93 3.79
C GLN A 43 12.01 -5.95 5.19
N ASN A 44 12.81 -6.22 6.22
CA ASN A 44 12.32 -6.22 7.61
C ASN A 44 12.03 -4.81 8.10
N TYR A 45 12.91 -3.85 7.75
CA TYR A 45 12.72 -2.44 8.05
C TYR A 45 11.46 -1.89 7.36
N ASP A 46 11.27 -2.19 6.09
CA ASP A 46 10.12 -1.78 5.30
C ASP A 46 8.79 -2.28 5.91
N LYS A 47 8.71 -3.57 6.25
CA LYS A 47 7.53 -4.13 6.93
C LYS A 47 7.27 -3.54 8.30
N ALA A 48 8.31 -3.21 9.05
CA ALA A 48 8.14 -2.55 10.35
C ALA A 48 7.52 -1.15 10.18
N LEU A 49 7.93 -0.42 9.14
CA LEU A 49 7.34 0.88 8.82
C LEU A 49 5.91 0.77 8.31
N ASP A 50 5.59 -0.26 7.52
CA ASP A 50 4.23 -0.57 7.11
C ASP A 50 3.31 -0.76 8.32
N ILE A 51 3.71 -1.64 9.22
CA ILE A 51 2.94 -1.90 10.45
C ILE A 51 2.80 -0.63 11.28
N PHE A 52 3.83 0.21 11.34
CA PHE A 52 3.78 1.48 12.07
C PHE A 52 2.70 2.41 11.52
N TYR A 53 2.72 2.74 10.23
CA TYR A 53 1.72 3.67 9.68
C TYR A 53 0.31 3.09 9.64
N LEU A 54 0.18 1.79 9.37
CA LEU A 54 -1.10 1.10 9.43
C LEU A 54 -1.67 1.05 10.85
N THR A 55 -0.81 0.93 11.89
CA THR A 55 -1.25 1.03 13.28
C THR A 55 -1.84 2.41 13.58
N ILE A 56 -1.18 3.48 13.13
CA ILE A 56 -1.70 4.84 13.30
C ILE A 56 -3.03 5.02 12.57
N ALA A 57 -3.14 4.48 11.34
CA ALA A 57 -4.39 4.49 10.60
C ALA A 57 -5.49 3.71 11.35
N PHE A 58 -5.16 2.56 11.93
CA PHE A 58 -6.09 1.78 12.73
C PHE A 58 -6.58 2.54 14.00
N LEU A 59 -5.69 3.22 14.70
CA LEU A 59 -6.07 4.08 15.83
C LEU A 59 -6.95 5.25 15.37
N ALA A 60 -6.69 5.80 14.19
CA ALA A 60 -7.50 6.86 13.61
C ALA A 60 -8.93 6.40 13.25
N VAL A 61 -9.16 5.10 12.98
CA VAL A 61 -10.51 4.53 12.79
C VAL A 61 -11.38 4.81 14.01
N TYR A 62 -10.91 4.47 15.21
CA TYR A 62 -11.67 4.67 16.44
C TYR A 62 -11.92 6.15 16.76
N ARG A 63 -11.02 7.02 16.36
CA ARG A 63 -11.18 8.46 16.58
C ARG A 63 -12.15 9.10 15.59
N ASN A 64 -12.14 8.64 14.34
CA ASN A 64 -12.75 9.40 13.25
C ASN A 64 -14.02 8.75 12.68
N TRP A 65 -14.24 7.45 12.89
CA TRP A 65 -15.35 6.74 12.26
C TRP A 65 -16.53 6.58 13.20
N THR A 66 -17.74 6.63 12.65
CA THR A 66 -19.01 6.54 13.41
C THR A 66 -19.83 5.31 13.01
N ASN A 67 -19.55 4.72 11.83
CA ASN A 67 -20.25 3.52 11.36
C ASN A 67 -19.64 2.28 12.01
N THR A 68 -20.38 1.63 12.89
CA THR A 68 -19.93 0.45 13.66
C THR A 68 -19.51 -0.71 12.76
N THR A 69 -20.20 -0.92 11.63
CA THR A 69 -19.85 -1.97 10.68
C THR A 69 -18.49 -1.68 10.04
N ALA A 70 -18.25 -0.44 9.62
CA ALA A 70 -16.97 -0.06 9.05
C ALA A 70 -15.83 -0.21 10.06
N ILE A 71 -16.06 0.15 11.33
CA ILE A 71 -15.08 -0.04 12.41
C ILE A 71 -14.79 -1.55 12.60
N ASN A 72 -15.81 -2.39 12.63
CA ASN A 72 -15.64 -3.84 12.81
C ASN A 72 -14.92 -4.49 11.62
N VAL A 73 -15.25 -4.09 10.40
CA VAL A 73 -14.55 -4.55 9.18
C VAL A 73 -13.09 -4.09 9.19
N ALA A 74 -12.83 -2.82 9.48
CA ALA A 74 -11.46 -2.30 9.58
C ALA A 74 -10.65 -3.05 10.65
N ARG A 75 -11.26 -3.32 11.81
CA ARG A 75 -10.65 -4.10 12.89
C ARG A 75 -10.31 -5.53 12.43
N PHE A 76 -11.25 -6.21 11.78
CA PHE A 76 -11.01 -7.54 11.24
C PHE A 76 -9.84 -7.54 10.23
N LEU A 77 -9.87 -6.63 9.25
CA LEU A 77 -8.84 -6.54 8.21
C LEU A 77 -7.46 -6.19 8.78
N TRP A 78 -7.41 -5.34 9.80
CA TRP A 78 -6.18 -5.00 10.49
C TRP A 78 -5.57 -6.20 11.20
N TYR A 79 -6.35 -6.89 12.04
CA TYR A 79 -5.85 -8.08 12.74
C TYR A 79 -5.50 -9.21 11.79
N TYR A 80 -6.27 -9.38 10.73
CA TYR A 80 -5.97 -10.34 9.68
C TYR A 80 -4.60 -10.10 9.05
N ARG A 81 -4.30 -8.86 8.67
CA ARG A 81 -2.98 -8.47 8.17
C ARG A 81 -1.88 -8.66 9.20
N LEU A 82 -2.11 -8.27 10.46
CA LEU A 82 -1.14 -8.41 11.53
C LEU A 82 -0.73 -9.87 11.77
N VAL A 83 -1.71 -10.77 11.79
CA VAL A 83 -1.46 -12.23 11.87
C VAL A 83 -0.62 -12.71 10.68
N GLY A 84 -0.95 -12.25 9.47
CA GLY A 84 -0.19 -12.61 8.27
C GLY A 84 1.27 -12.15 8.31
N VAL A 85 1.52 -10.92 8.76
CA VAL A 85 2.89 -10.41 8.92
C VAL A 85 3.64 -11.19 10.00
N TRP A 86 3.01 -11.48 11.13
CA TRP A 86 3.61 -12.29 12.19
C TRP A 86 3.98 -13.70 11.71
N LEU A 87 3.06 -14.37 11.01
CA LEU A 87 3.32 -15.69 10.42
C LEU A 87 4.45 -15.63 9.37
N PHE A 88 4.48 -14.58 8.57
CA PHE A 88 5.56 -14.38 7.61
C PHE A 88 6.92 -14.24 8.31
N GLU A 89 7.01 -13.47 9.40
CA GLU A 89 8.26 -13.31 10.15
C GLU A 89 8.74 -14.64 10.77
N VAL A 90 7.81 -15.49 11.20
CA VAL A 90 8.16 -16.81 11.77
C VAL A 90 8.58 -17.81 10.70
N PHE A 91 7.84 -17.90 9.60
CA PHE A 91 8.01 -18.96 8.60
C PHE A 91 8.80 -18.52 7.37
N GLN A 92 9.01 -17.22 7.13
CA GLN A 92 9.69 -16.62 5.98
C GLN A 92 9.15 -17.10 4.62
N GLN A 93 7.86 -17.43 4.55
CA GLN A 93 7.19 -17.93 3.35
C GLN A 93 6.34 -16.84 2.68
N ARG A 94 6.70 -16.41 1.47
CA ARG A 94 6.04 -15.31 0.74
C ARG A 94 4.54 -15.54 0.47
N TRP A 95 4.12 -16.80 0.23
CA TRP A 95 2.72 -17.11 0.01
C TRP A 95 1.79 -16.75 1.19
N ILE A 96 2.36 -16.65 2.39
CA ILE A 96 1.60 -16.20 3.58
C ILE A 96 1.07 -14.78 3.37
N LEU A 97 1.87 -13.89 2.80
CA LEU A 97 1.45 -12.52 2.53
C LEU A 97 0.36 -12.44 1.45
N PHE A 98 0.34 -13.37 0.50
CA PHE A 98 -0.76 -13.53 -0.46
C PHE A 98 -2.07 -13.97 0.22
N VAL A 99 -1.99 -14.93 1.15
CA VAL A 99 -3.17 -15.36 1.90
C VAL A 99 -3.69 -14.26 2.82
N PHE A 100 -2.79 -13.47 3.43
CA PHE A 100 -3.11 -12.38 4.36
C PHE A 100 -2.82 -11.00 3.74
N PRO A 101 -3.57 -10.59 2.69
CA PRO A 101 -3.31 -9.36 1.97
C PRO A 101 -3.51 -8.11 2.82
N ASN A 102 -2.81 -7.01 2.48
CA ASN A 102 -3.01 -5.71 3.11
C ASN A 102 -4.29 -5.02 2.60
N THR A 103 -5.44 -5.63 2.84
CA THR A 103 -6.74 -5.07 2.44
C THR A 103 -7.16 -3.89 3.32
N PHE A 104 -6.69 -3.85 4.57
CA PHE A 104 -7.01 -2.78 5.52
C PHE A 104 -6.68 -1.39 4.96
N GLU A 105 -5.50 -1.22 4.38
CA GLU A 105 -5.03 0.05 3.84
C GLU A 105 -5.98 0.62 2.77
N TYR A 106 -6.29 -0.17 1.76
CA TYR A 106 -7.18 0.24 0.68
C TYR A 106 -8.61 0.47 1.15
N PHE A 107 -9.07 -0.35 2.09
CA PHE A 107 -10.38 -0.14 2.72
C PHE A 107 -10.42 1.16 3.52
N PHE A 108 -9.35 1.50 4.26
CA PHE A 108 -9.23 2.76 4.97
C PHE A 108 -9.27 3.95 4.01
N ILE A 109 -8.49 3.91 2.92
CA ILE A 109 -8.45 4.96 1.89
C ILE A 109 -9.84 5.14 1.26
N ALA A 110 -10.45 4.05 0.79
CA ALA A 110 -11.77 4.08 0.15
C ALA A 110 -12.84 4.63 1.09
N TYR A 111 -12.87 4.17 2.34
CA TYR A 111 -13.83 4.65 3.32
C TYR A 111 -13.57 6.10 3.74
N ALA A 112 -12.31 6.52 3.86
CA ALA A 112 -11.95 7.91 4.11
C ALA A 112 -12.38 8.82 2.94
N ALA A 113 -12.21 8.37 1.69
CA ALA A 113 -12.67 9.09 0.50
C ALA A 113 -14.21 9.22 0.46
N ILE A 114 -14.93 8.14 0.76
CA ILE A 114 -16.40 8.17 0.84
C ILE A 114 -16.85 9.21 1.88
N ARG A 115 -16.19 9.28 3.02
CA ARG A 115 -16.51 10.24 4.07
C ARG A 115 -16.32 11.72 3.69
N THR A 116 -15.53 12.01 2.68
CA THR A 116 -15.36 13.41 2.21
C THR A 116 -16.56 13.90 1.41
N GLN A 117 -17.34 12.99 0.82
CA GLN A 117 -18.43 13.35 -0.10
C GLN A 117 -19.82 12.94 0.41
N TRP A 118 -19.89 11.90 1.23
CA TRP A 118 -21.17 11.34 1.72
C TRP A 118 -21.16 11.12 3.22
N ASP A 119 -22.36 11.20 3.83
CA ASP A 119 -22.55 10.83 5.23
C ASP A 119 -22.36 9.31 5.41
N PRO A 120 -21.30 8.85 6.08
CA PRO A 120 -21.01 7.44 6.26
C PRO A 120 -22.05 6.69 7.09
N ARG A 121 -22.93 7.39 7.82
CA ARG A 121 -24.03 6.79 8.59
C ARG A 121 -25.09 6.17 7.68
N ARG A 122 -25.16 6.61 6.42
CA ARG A 122 -26.10 6.09 5.42
C ARG A 122 -25.61 4.82 4.74
N LEU A 123 -24.35 4.43 4.93
CA LEU A 123 -23.80 3.18 4.39
C LEU A 123 -24.38 1.99 5.14
N THR A 124 -25.05 1.12 4.38
CA THR A 124 -25.60 -0.13 4.92
C THR A 124 -24.50 -1.14 5.23
N HIS A 125 -24.79 -2.10 6.10
CA HIS A 125 -23.87 -3.23 6.38
C HIS A 125 -23.42 -3.93 5.11
N ARG A 126 -24.35 -4.17 4.17
CA ARG A 126 -24.04 -4.84 2.90
C ARG A 126 -23.10 -4.03 2.03
N ALA A 127 -23.28 -2.72 1.99
CA ALA A 127 -22.41 -1.84 1.20
C ALA A 127 -20.97 -1.81 1.77
N VAL A 128 -20.82 -1.75 3.08
CA VAL A 128 -19.50 -1.74 3.74
C VAL A 128 -18.77 -3.07 3.55
N ILE A 129 -19.46 -4.19 3.76
CA ILE A 129 -18.90 -5.54 3.56
C ILE A 129 -18.59 -5.76 2.07
N GLY A 130 -19.50 -5.35 1.18
CA GLY A 130 -19.32 -5.44 -0.27
C GLY A 130 -18.09 -4.64 -0.76
N LEU A 131 -17.88 -3.44 -0.22
CA LEU A 131 -16.69 -2.63 -0.50
C LEU A 131 -15.40 -3.36 -0.07
N ALA A 132 -15.37 -3.90 1.14
CA ALA A 132 -14.21 -4.64 1.64
C ALA A 132 -13.94 -5.91 0.82
N ALA A 133 -14.98 -6.67 0.49
CA ALA A 133 -14.88 -7.87 -0.34
C ALA A 133 -14.41 -7.53 -1.77
N PHE A 134 -14.94 -6.47 -2.36
CA PHE A 134 -14.50 -5.99 -3.68
C PHE A 134 -13.01 -5.64 -3.68
N ILE A 135 -12.56 -4.84 -2.70
CA ILE A 135 -11.16 -4.48 -2.58
C ILE A 135 -10.29 -5.73 -2.38
N TRP A 136 -10.70 -6.65 -1.52
CA TRP A 136 -9.96 -7.87 -1.26
C TRP A 136 -9.80 -8.72 -2.52
N ILE A 137 -10.92 -9.05 -3.18
CA ILE A 137 -10.94 -10.01 -4.29
C ILE A 137 -10.38 -9.41 -5.58
N PHE A 138 -10.79 -8.20 -5.93
CA PHE A 138 -10.51 -7.61 -7.25
C PHE A 138 -9.30 -6.70 -7.28
N ILE A 139 -8.83 -6.21 -6.14
CA ILE A 139 -7.67 -5.32 -6.07
C ILE A 139 -6.49 -6.03 -5.39
N LYS A 140 -6.70 -6.46 -4.14
CA LYS A 140 -5.57 -6.95 -3.32
C LYS A 140 -5.10 -8.35 -3.69
N LEU A 141 -5.99 -9.31 -3.90
CA LEU A 141 -5.56 -10.66 -4.31
C LEU A 141 -4.76 -10.67 -5.62
N PRO A 142 -5.17 -9.98 -6.70
CA PRO A 142 -4.35 -9.88 -7.91
C PRO A 142 -3.01 -9.19 -7.66
N GLN A 143 -2.99 -8.11 -6.87
CA GLN A 143 -1.77 -7.38 -6.54
C GLN A 143 -0.79 -8.24 -5.72
N GLU A 144 -1.26 -8.89 -4.67
CA GLU A 144 -0.41 -9.73 -3.80
C GLU A 144 0.05 -11.01 -4.54
N TRP A 145 -0.79 -11.54 -5.43
CA TRP A 145 -0.37 -12.65 -6.32
C TRP A 145 0.78 -12.21 -7.22
N TRP A 146 0.67 -11.03 -7.84
CA TRP A 146 1.71 -10.46 -8.69
C TRP A 146 3.04 -10.30 -7.95
N ILE A 147 2.99 -9.77 -6.73
CA ILE A 147 4.18 -9.46 -5.93
C ILE A 147 4.77 -10.71 -5.28
N HIS A 148 3.94 -11.58 -4.69
CA HIS A 148 4.43 -12.65 -3.82
C HIS A 148 4.48 -14.03 -4.48
N ILE A 149 3.64 -14.30 -5.45
CA ILE A 149 3.58 -15.60 -6.15
C ILE A 149 4.29 -15.52 -7.49
N ALA A 150 3.91 -14.57 -8.35
CA ALA A 150 4.58 -14.34 -9.63
C ALA A 150 5.96 -13.69 -9.47
N GLN A 151 6.24 -13.11 -8.31
CA GLN A 151 7.50 -12.44 -7.96
C GLN A 151 7.92 -11.37 -8.99
N ASN A 152 6.94 -10.70 -9.57
CA ASN A 152 7.18 -9.61 -10.49
C ASN A 152 7.38 -8.30 -9.72
N ASP A 153 8.45 -7.59 -10.05
CA ASP A 153 8.66 -6.23 -9.57
C ASP A 153 8.05 -5.24 -10.57
N PHE A 154 7.17 -4.36 -10.07
CA PHE A 154 6.57 -3.33 -10.91
C PHE A 154 7.61 -2.38 -11.51
N THR A 155 8.64 -2.08 -10.75
CA THR A 155 9.77 -1.24 -11.20
C THR A 155 10.51 -1.90 -12.35
N ASP A 156 10.80 -3.20 -12.23
CA ASP A 156 11.48 -3.97 -13.28
C ASP A 156 10.60 -4.12 -14.51
N PHE A 157 9.31 -4.43 -14.33
CA PHE A 157 8.34 -4.46 -15.42
C PHE A 157 8.31 -3.13 -16.19
N MET A 158 8.19 -2.00 -15.48
CA MET A 158 8.18 -0.69 -16.12
C MET A 158 9.47 -0.41 -16.87
N LYS A 159 10.64 -0.70 -16.28
CA LYS A 159 11.94 -0.47 -16.92
C LYS A 159 12.16 -1.36 -18.14
N VAL A 160 11.81 -2.64 -18.05
CA VAL A 160 12.07 -3.62 -19.12
C VAL A 160 11.00 -3.56 -20.21
N ASP A 161 9.71 -3.70 -19.83
CA ASP A 161 8.63 -3.87 -20.81
C ASP A 161 8.11 -2.55 -21.37
N VAL A 162 8.11 -1.47 -20.56
CA VAL A 162 7.60 -0.18 -21.00
C VAL A 162 8.72 0.73 -21.53
N PHE A 163 9.81 0.87 -20.79
CA PHE A 163 10.95 1.70 -21.23
C PHE A 163 11.99 0.96 -22.07
N GLY A 164 11.94 -0.38 -22.16
CA GLY A 164 12.88 -1.20 -22.95
C GLY A 164 14.32 -1.04 -22.49
N THR A 165 14.54 -0.90 -21.17
CA THR A 165 15.85 -0.78 -20.53
C THR A 165 16.14 -2.01 -19.67
N THR A 166 17.24 -2.02 -18.93
CA THR A 166 17.53 -3.10 -17.98
C THR A 166 16.99 -2.77 -16.58
N PRO A 167 16.71 -3.77 -15.72
CA PRO A 167 16.25 -3.53 -14.35
C PRO A 167 17.21 -2.65 -13.54
N THR A 168 18.50 -2.74 -13.84
CA THR A 168 19.57 -1.98 -13.16
C THR A 168 19.72 -0.53 -13.65
N THR A 169 19.05 -0.15 -14.75
CA THR A 169 19.09 1.21 -15.29
C THR A 169 18.48 2.20 -14.29
N SER A 170 19.11 3.36 -14.09
CA SER A 170 18.52 4.41 -13.25
C SER A 170 17.22 4.92 -13.87
N TRP A 171 16.29 5.41 -13.05
CA TRP A 171 15.05 6.01 -13.57
C TRP A 171 15.32 7.25 -14.42
N ALA A 172 16.34 8.04 -14.06
CA ALA A 172 16.74 9.21 -14.84
C ALA A 172 17.16 8.81 -16.27
N ASP A 173 17.96 7.76 -16.41
CA ASP A 173 18.41 7.25 -17.71
C ASP A 173 17.26 6.61 -18.51
N ALA A 174 16.38 5.85 -17.85
CA ALA A 174 15.24 5.24 -18.50
C ALA A 174 14.30 6.29 -19.11
N ILE A 175 14.00 7.36 -18.37
CA ILE A 175 13.16 8.47 -18.80
C ILE A 175 13.83 9.27 -19.91
N THR A 176 15.14 9.56 -19.78
CA THR A 176 15.88 10.38 -20.73
C THR A 176 16.10 9.68 -22.06
N ASN A 177 16.35 8.36 -22.01
CA ASN A 177 16.61 7.55 -23.21
C ASN A 177 15.33 7.23 -24.02
N ARG A 178 14.14 7.38 -23.43
CA ARG A 178 12.86 7.12 -24.09
C ARG A 178 11.84 8.25 -23.85
N PRO A 179 12.10 9.48 -24.33
CA PRO A 179 11.25 10.64 -24.10
C PRO A 179 9.82 10.43 -24.68
N ALA A 180 9.67 9.72 -25.78
CA ALA A 180 8.34 9.44 -26.37
C ALA A 180 7.46 8.61 -25.44
N VAL A 181 8.01 7.60 -24.75
CA VAL A 181 7.29 6.78 -23.76
C VAL A 181 6.90 7.63 -22.55
N THR A 182 7.81 8.47 -22.09
CA THR A 182 7.58 9.39 -20.97
C THR A 182 6.44 10.36 -21.27
N PHE A 183 6.45 10.99 -22.48
CA PHE A 183 5.37 11.89 -22.91
C PHE A 183 4.04 11.15 -23.05
N ALA A 184 4.02 9.92 -23.58
CA ALA A 184 2.80 9.14 -23.70
C ALA A 184 2.19 8.80 -22.33
N LEU A 185 3.02 8.46 -21.33
CA LEU A 185 2.56 8.16 -19.97
C LEU A 185 2.05 9.40 -19.20
N ILE A 186 2.58 10.59 -19.49
CA ILE A 186 2.11 11.83 -18.87
C ILE A 186 0.80 12.32 -19.52
N ALA A 187 0.57 11.98 -20.78
CA ALA A 187 -0.60 12.40 -21.54
C ALA A 187 -1.82 11.45 -21.43
N ALA A 188 -1.64 10.26 -20.84
CA ALA A 188 -2.68 9.26 -20.60
C ALA A 188 -3.34 9.42 -19.23
#